data_d18d368009d4bf90766cbf24b034bf3c
#
_entry.id   d18d368009d4bf90766cbf24b034bf3c
#
_cell.length_a   1.000
_cell.length_b   1.000
_cell.length_c   1.000
_cell.angle_alpha   90.00
_cell.angle_beta   90.00
_cell.angle_gamma   90.00
#
_symmetry.space_group_name_H-M   'P 1'
#
loop_
_entity.id
_entity.type
_entity.pdbx_description
1 polymer ?
#
loop_
_entity_poly.entity_id
_entity_poly.type
_entity_poly.pdbx_seq_one_letter_code
_entity_poly.pdbx_strand_id
1 'polypeptide(L)'
;MLNSLKILTGLAACSMMVSVASASDEIKSRSQQSKQAVQEFAGQLKGELQSAMKSKGPMYAVDVCHKKAPEIAQQLSEKYGWEISRTSLKTRNAGNQPDAWEKSVLEKFEQRKAGGEDVKPMAYADIVETNGKKQFRFMKAIPTGGVCLTCHGDNIAPELQAKIDELYPQDAATGFKEGDIRGAFSIVQPM
;
A
#
# COMPACT_ATOMS: atom_id res chain seq x y z
N MET A 1 43.94 23.32 -58.40
CA MET A 1 43.72 23.83 -57.02
C MET A 1 42.42 23.21 -56.50
N LEU A 2 42.59 22.22 -55.64
CA LEU A 2 41.47 21.45 -55.07
C LEU A 2 41.19 21.94 -53.67
N ASN A 3 39.93 22.08 -53.34
CA ASN A 3 39.52 22.17 -51.93
C ASN A 3 38.47 21.07 -51.65
N SER A 4 38.89 20.14 -50.81
CA SER A 4 38.04 19.09 -50.24
C SER A 4 37.21 19.64 -49.12
N LEU A 5 35.90 19.51 -49.21
CA LEU A 5 34.95 19.75 -48.13
C LEU A 5 34.61 18.41 -47.46
N LYS A 6 35.08 18.22 -46.24
CA LYS A 6 34.71 17.06 -45.42
C LYS A 6 33.46 17.38 -44.62
N ILE A 7 32.39 16.61 -44.89
CA ILE A 7 31.13 16.64 -44.17
C ILE A 7 31.30 15.83 -42.86
N LEU A 8 31.05 16.51 -41.74
CA LEU A 8 30.88 15.87 -40.44
C LEU A 8 29.40 15.65 -40.20
N THR A 9 28.91 14.44 -40.40
CA THR A 9 27.59 14.00 -39.95
C THR A 9 27.76 12.80 -39.02
N GLY A 10 27.29 12.92 -37.80
CA GLY A 10 27.18 11.78 -36.91
C GLY A 10 27.48 12.09 -35.45
N LEU A 11 26.51 12.57 -34.67
CA LEU A 11 26.38 12.31 -33.21
C LEU A 11 25.06 12.91 -32.70
N ALA A 12 23.93 12.21 -32.91
CA ALA A 12 22.67 12.61 -32.31
C ALA A 12 21.82 11.45 -31.78
N ALA A 13 22.28 10.21 -31.90
CA ALA A 13 21.43 9.05 -31.59
C ALA A 13 21.64 8.42 -30.19
N CYS A 14 22.62 8.90 -29.40
CA CYS A 14 23.02 8.19 -28.16
C CYS A 14 22.33 8.72 -26.88
N SER A 15 21.69 9.90 -26.90
CA SER A 15 21.20 10.54 -25.66
C SER A 15 19.84 10.02 -25.19
N MET A 16 19.01 9.40 -26.04
CA MET A 16 17.66 8.96 -25.64
C MET A 16 17.64 7.59 -24.96
N MET A 17 18.59 6.72 -25.17
CA MET A 17 18.61 5.38 -24.55
C MET A 17 19.02 5.41 -23.07
N VAL A 18 19.80 6.39 -22.64
CA VAL A 18 20.28 6.52 -21.26
C VAL A 18 19.13 6.91 -20.31
N SER A 19 18.16 7.71 -20.75
CA SER A 19 17.07 8.19 -19.90
C SER A 19 16.02 7.10 -19.61
N VAL A 20 15.77 6.19 -20.51
CA VAL A 20 14.77 5.11 -20.31
C VAL A 20 15.32 4.03 -19.34
N ALA A 21 16.57 3.68 -19.46
CA ALA A 21 17.21 2.74 -18.53
C ALA A 21 17.24 3.29 -17.10
N SER A 22 17.52 4.57 -16.91
CA SER A 22 17.57 5.21 -15.59
C SER A 22 16.20 5.31 -14.91
N ALA A 23 15.13 5.58 -15.66
CA ALA A 23 13.76 5.61 -15.11
C ALA A 23 13.28 4.23 -14.62
N SER A 24 13.60 3.18 -15.37
CA SER A 24 13.28 1.80 -14.97
C SER A 24 14.01 1.39 -13.68
N ASP A 25 15.29 1.75 -13.56
CA ASP A 25 16.08 1.44 -12.37
C ASP A 25 15.62 2.25 -11.16
N GLU A 26 15.19 3.48 -11.35
CA GLU A 26 14.61 4.30 -10.29
C GLU A 26 13.31 3.70 -9.76
N ILE A 27 12.37 3.31 -10.63
CA ILE A 27 11.12 2.65 -10.24
C ILE A 27 11.42 1.36 -9.46
N LYS A 28 12.37 0.55 -9.93
CA LYS A 28 12.77 -0.69 -9.28
C LYS A 28 13.37 -0.45 -7.89
N SER A 29 14.26 0.51 -7.76
CA SER A 29 14.90 0.89 -6.49
C SER A 29 13.86 1.39 -5.48
N ARG A 30 12.99 2.35 -5.88
CA ARG A 30 11.93 2.90 -5.04
C ARG A 30 10.91 1.83 -4.63
N SER A 31 10.56 0.91 -5.54
CA SER A 31 9.69 -0.23 -5.23
C SER A 31 10.29 -1.15 -4.18
N GLN A 32 11.61 -1.38 -4.24
CA GLN A 32 12.29 -2.21 -3.25
C GLN A 32 12.32 -1.56 -1.86
N GLN A 33 12.60 -0.27 -1.79
CA GLN A 33 12.54 0.51 -0.55
C GLN A 33 11.11 0.55 0.02
N SER A 34 10.09 0.73 -0.83
CA SER A 34 8.69 0.66 -0.42
C SER A 34 8.31 -0.70 0.16
N LYS A 35 8.80 -1.80 -0.43
CA LYS A 35 8.58 -3.14 0.12
C LYS A 35 9.19 -3.31 1.51
N GLN A 36 10.35 -2.72 1.78
CA GLN A 36 10.98 -2.74 3.11
C GLN A 36 10.13 -1.97 4.13
N ALA A 37 9.66 -0.77 3.79
CA ALA A 37 8.77 0.01 4.65
C ALA A 37 7.44 -0.72 4.93
N VAL A 38 6.87 -1.38 3.92
CA VAL A 38 5.67 -2.24 4.09
C VAL A 38 5.93 -3.41 5.02
N GLN A 39 7.07 -4.09 4.88
CA GLN A 39 7.43 -5.21 5.75
C GLN A 39 7.58 -4.76 7.20
N GLU A 40 8.19 -3.60 7.44
CA GLU A 40 8.32 -3.02 8.76
C GLU A 40 6.95 -2.67 9.35
N PHE A 41 6.08 -1.98 8.61
CA PHE A 41 4.72 -1.68 9.04
C PHE A 41 3.92 -2.94 9.37
N ALA A 42 3.90 -3.89 8.43
CA ALA A 42 3.17 -5.14 8.60
C ALA A 42 3.67 -5.94 9.81
N GLY A 43 5.00 -5.99 10.01
CA GLY A 43 5.63 -6.67 11.14
C GLY A 43 5.22 -6.06 12.47
N GLN A 44 5.35 -4.75 12.63
CA GLN A 44 4.97 -4.03 13.84
C GLN A 44 3.48 -4.20 14.15
N LEU A 45 2.60 -3.91 13.17
CA LEU A 45 1.16 -4.01 13.37
C LEU A 45 0.69 -5.44 13.69
N LYS A 46 1.26 -6.44 13.01
CA LYS A 46 0.97 -7.85 13.30
C LYS A 46 1.45 -8.26 14.69
N GLY A 47 2.62 -7.79 15.11
CA GLY A 47 3.15 -8.03 16.44
C GLY A 47 2.24 -7.46 17.52
N GLU A 48 1.79 -6.20 17.40
CA GLU A 48 0.84 -5.56 18.32
C GLU A 48 -0.49 -6.33 18.37
N LEU A 49 -1.05 -6.68 17.22
CA LEU A 49 -2.29 -7.46 17.13
C LEU A 49 -2.16 -8.82 17.84
N GLN A 50 -1.10 -9.57 17.53
CA GLN A 50 -0.91 -10.91 18.11
C GLN A 50 -0.68 -10.85 19.62
N SER A 51 0.09 -9.86 20.10
CA SER A 51 0.29 -9.62 21.51
C SER A 51 -1.02 -9.29 22.24
N ALA A 52 -1.83 -8.40 21.67
CA ALA A 52 -3.12 -8.01 22.22
C ALA A 52 -4.09 -9.20 22.27
N MET A 53 -4.22 -9.94 21.16
CA MET A 53 -5.08 -11.14 21.06
C MET A 53 -4.71 -12.18 22.10
N LYS A 54 -3.41 -12.45 22.28
CA LYS A 54 -2.89 -13.44 23.24
C LYS A 54 -3.07 -13.00 24.69
N SER A 55 -2.91 -11.71 24.99
CA SER A 55 -2.91 -11.22 26.38
C SER A 55 -4.32 -11.00 26.95
N LYS A 56 -5.22 -10.39 26.18
CA LYS A 56 -6.54 -9.95 26.66
C LYS A 56 -7.67 -10.19 25.65
N GLY A 57 -7.38 -10.92 24.56
CA GLY A 57 -8.39 -11.30 23.56
C GLY A 57 -8.81 -10.20 22.59
N PRO A 58 -9.84 -10.49 21.75
CA PRO A 58 -10.19 -9.65 20.61
C PRO A 58 -10.74 -8.27 21.00
N MET A 59 -11.45 -8.13 22.10
CA MET A 59 -11.98 -6.85 22.58
C MET A 59 -10.83 -5.84 22.81
N TYR A 60 -9.78 -6.27 23.48
CA TYR A 60 -8.60 -5.43 23.71
C TYR A 60 -7.79 -5.19 22.42
N ALA A 61 -7.75 -6.18 21.52
CA ALA A 61 -7.06 -6.04 20.25
C ALA A 61 -7.67 -4.95 19.36
N VAL A 62 -8.99 -4.71 19.43
CA VAL A 62 -9.63 -3.59 18.70
C VAL A 62 -9.11 -2.24 19.20
N ASP A 63 -9.01 -2.03 20.52
CA ASP A 63 -8.47 -0.80 21.10
C ASP A 63 -7.00 -0.59 20.71
N VAL A 64 -6.18 -1.68 20.73
CA VAL A 64 -4.78 -1.62 20.31
C VAL A 64 -4.67 -1.26 18.82
N CYS A 65 -5.42 -1.91 17.96
CA CYS A 65 -5.42 -1.59 16.52
C CYS A 65 -5.88 -0.16 16.25
N HIS A 66 -6.88 0.34 16.99
CA HIS A 66 -7.39 1.70 16.86
C HIS A 66 -6.30 2.75 17.11
N LYS A 67 -5.47 2.52 18.12
CA LYS A 67 -4.41 3.45 18.53
C LYS A 67 -3.10 3.20 17.77
N LYS A 68 -2.64 1.95 17.72
CA LYS A 68 -1.31 1.60 17.23
C LYS A 68 -1.17 1.71 15.71
N ALA A 69 -2.21 1.41 14.97
CA ALA A 69 -2.09 1.44 13.51
C ALA A 69 -1.78 2.85 12.96
N PRO A 70 -2.45 3.93 13.39
CA PRO A 70 -2.06 5.28 12.97
C PRO A 70 -0.71 5.73 13.56
N GLU A 71 -0.37 5.36 14.80
CA GLU A 71 0.94 5.66 15.40
C GLU A 71 2.09 5.05 14.58
N ILE A 72 1.98 3.78 14.18
CA ILE A 72 2.98 3.11 13.35
C ILE A 72 3.09 3.79 11.98
N ALA A 73 1.96 4.13 11.36
CA ALA A 73 1.94 4.83 10.08
C ALA A 73 2.69 6.17 10.16
N GLN A 74 2.42 6.96 11.20
CA GLN A 74 3.08 8.24 11.43
C GLN A 74 4.58 8.08 11.68
N GLN A 75 4.99 7.18 12.59
CA GLN A 75 6.39 6.94 12.90
C GLN A 75 7.20 6.52 11.68
N LEU A 76 6.63 5.65 10.83
CA LEU A 76 7.30 5.23 9.62
C LEU A 76 7.32 6.34 8.56
N SER A 77 6.27 7.16 8.47
CA SER A 77 6.25 8.33 7.58
C SER A 77 7.35 9.33 7.95
N GLU A 78 7.51 9.62 9.23
CA GLU A 78 8.60 10.48 9.75
C GLU A 78 9.99 9.87 9.50
N LYS A 79 10.15 8.56 9.77
CA LYS A 79 11.41 7.84 9.57
C LYS A 79 11.91 7.86 8.13
N TYR A 80 10.99 7.65 7.19
CA TYR A 80 11.33 7.55 5.76
C TYR A 80 11.25 8.89 5.02
N GLY A 81 10.57 9.91 5.58
CA GLY A 81 10.26 11.17 4.89
C GLY A 81 9.23 10.96 3.78
N TRP A 82 8.33 9.99 3.91
CA TRP A 82 7.30 9.61 2.93
C TRP A 82 5.91 9.67 3.55
N GLU A 83 4.87 9.62 2.71
CA GLU A 83 3.53 9.31 3.19
C GLU A 83 3.34 7.78 3.19
N ILE A 84 3.15 7.22 4.38
CA ILE A 84 2.94 5.77 4.57
C ILE A 84 1.60 5.57 5.26
N SER A 85 0.71 4.83 4.60
CA SER A 85 -0.66 4.62 5.06
C SER A 85 -1.18 3.22 4.71
N ARG A 86 -2.44 3.00 5.05
CA ARG A 86 -3.23 1.85 4.57
C ARG A 86 -4.56 2.35 4.05
N THR A 87 -5.05 1.72 3.01
CA THR A 87 -6.32 2.06 2.38
C THR A 87 -7.12 0.80 2.03
N SER A 88 -8.41 0.93 1.77
CA SER A 88 -9.28 -0.19 1.42
C SER A 88 -10.55 0.30 0.72
N LEU A 89 -11.14 -0.53 -0.13
CA LEU A 89 -12.50 -0.30 -0.67
C LEU A 89 -13.58 -0.44 0.42
N LYS A 90 -13.32 -1.27 1.45
CA LYS A 90 -14.15 -1.41 2.64
C LYS A 90 -13.34 -0.96 3.85
N THR A 91 -13.47 0.32 4.23
CA THR A 91 -12.69 0.91 5.31
C THR A 91 -13.31 0.63 6.68
N ARG A 92 -12.47 0.39 7.70
CA ARG A 92 -12.86 0.43 9.10
C ARG A 92 -12.67 1.86 9.65
N ASN A 93 -11.48 2.41 9.50
CA ASN A 93 -11.20 3.78 9.86
C ASN A 93 -11.51 4.68 8.65
N ALA A 94 -12.40 5.65 8.81
CA ALA A 94 -12.77 6.60 7.77
C ALA A 94 -11.55 7.39 7.22
N GLY A 95 -10.52 7.61 8.05
CA GLY A 95 -9.26 8.23 7.61
C GLY A 95 -8.44 7.41 6.61
N ASN A 96 -8.83 6.16 6.36
CA ASN A 96 -8.17 5.28 5.39
C ASN A 96 -8.96 5.16 4.06
N GLN A 97 -9.85 6.11 3.76
CA GLN A 97 -10.54 6.17 2.48
C GLN A 97 -9.53 6.33 1.33
N PRO A 98 -9.67 5.58 0.24
CA PRO A 98 -8.76 5.68 -0.89
C PRO A 98 -8.96 6.99 -1.65
N ASP A 99 -7.86 7.59 -2.09
CA ASP A 99 -7.93 8.61 -3.13
C ASP A 99 -8.28 7.97 -4.50
N ALA A 100 -8.45 8.78 -5.54
CA ALA A 100 -8.88 8.30 -6.86
C ALA A 100 -7.86 7.30 -7.47
N TRP A 101 -6.56 7.53 -7.28
CA TRP A 101 -5.52 6.62 -7.77
C TRP A 101 -5.49 5.32 -6.96
N GLU A 102 -5.52 5.40 -5.63
CA GLU A 102 -5.57 4.23 -4.74
C GLU A 102 -6.79 3.36 -5.02
N LYS A 103 -7.96 3.99 -5.20
CA LYS A 103 -9.18 3.29 -5.57
C LYS A 103 -9.01 2.52 -6.87
N SER A 104 -8.44 3.17 -7.90
CA SER A 104 -8.19 2.50 -9.20
C SER A 104 -7.24 1.30 -9.07
N VAL A 105 -6.22 1.40 -8.19
CA VAL A 105 -5.28 0.31 -7.95
C VAL A 105 -5.93 -0.82 -7.15
N LEU A 106 -6.75 -0.51 -6.14
CA LEU A 106 -7.51 -1.52 -5.40
C LEU A 106 -8.46 -2.29 -6.32
N GLU A 107 -9.17 -1.60 -7.22
CA GLU A 107 -10.04 -2.23 -8.22
C GLU A 107 -9.25 -3.13 -9.19
N LYS A 108 -8.05 -2.71 -9.62
CA LYS A 108 -7.13 -3.57 -10.39
C LYS A 108 -6.70 -4.81 -9.60
N PHE A 109 -6.44 -4.67 -8.30
CA PHE A 109 -6.10 -5.81 -7.46
C PHE A 109 -7.26 -6.82 -7.37
N GLU A 110 -8.50 -6.35 -7.22
CA GLU A 110 -9.68 -7.22 -7.22
C GLU A 110 -9.86 -7.93 -8.57
N GLN A 111 -9.65 -7.25 -9.69
CA GLN A 111 -9.69 -7.86 -11.02
C GLN A 111 -8.62 -8.95 -11.20
N ARG A 112 -7.38 -8.67 -10.75
CA ARG A 112 -6.27 -9.64 -10.81
C ARG A 112 -6.56 -10.87 -9.94
N LYS A 113 -7.09 -10.66 -8.72
CA LYS A 113 -7.55 -11.75 -7.85
C LYS A 113 -8.66 -12.58 -8.50
N ALA A 114 -9.66 -11.93 -9.11
CA ALA A 114 -10.74 -12.61 -9.82
C ALA A 114 -10.21 -13.43 -11.01
N GLY A 115 -9.10 -13.00 -11.63
CA GLY A 115 -8.36 -13.74 -12.64
C GLY A 115 -7.49 -14.88 -12.10
N GLY A 116 -7.50 -15.16 -10.78
CA GLY A 116 -6.77 -16.26 -10.15
C GLY A 116 -5.35 -15.91 -9.70
N GLU A 117 -4.94 -14.64 -9.70
CA GLU A 117 -3.61 -14.24 -9.21
C GLU A 117 -3.54 -14.29 -7.68
N ASP A 118 -2.41 -14.78 -7.14
CA ASP A 118 -2.18 -14.79 -5.69
C ASP A 118 -2.04 -13.36 -5.15
N VAL A 119 -2.83 -13.06 -4.11
CA VAL A 119 -2.84 -11.74 -3.45
C VAL A 119 -1.53 -11.45 -2.72
N LYS A 120 -0.84 -12.48 -2.20
CA LYS A 120 0.36 -12.29 -1.37
C LYS A 120 1.48 -11.52 -2.06
N PRO A 121 1.89 -11.81 -3.32
CA PRO A 121 2.90 -11.03 -4.02
C PRO A 121 2.37 -9.74 -4.64
N MET A 122 1.05 -9.55 -4.70
CA MET A 122 0.40 -8.51 -5.51
C MET A 122 0.79 -7.10 -5.07
N ALA A 123 1.38 -6.34 -5.98
CA ALA A 123 1.78 -4.95 -5.78
C ALA A 123 1.61 -4.16 -7.10
N TYR A 124 1.60 -2.84 -6.97
CA TYR A 124 1.56 -1.91 -8.10
C TYR A 124 2.39 -0.67 -7.78
N ALA A 125 3.12 -0.16 -8.75
CA ALA A 125 3.93 1.04 -8.64
C ALA A 125 3.78 1.90 -9.89
N ASP A 126 3.80 3.21 -9.71
CA ASP A 126 3.71 4.18 -10.80
C ASP A 126 4.36 5.50 -10.39
N ILE A 127 4.77 6.31 -11.38
CA ILE A 127 5.13 7.70 -11.20
C ILE A 127 3.95 8.53 -11.67
N VAL A 128 3.35 9.27 -10.75
CA VAL A 128 2.20 10.13 -11.04
C VAL A 128 2.58 11.59 -10.86
N GLU A 129 1.94 12.46 -11.61
CA GLU A 129 2.06 13.90 -11.44
C GLU A 129 0.79 14.45 -10.79
N THR A 130 0.94 15.09 -9.65
CA THR A 130 -0.16 15.72 -8.91
C THR A 130 0.23 17.16 -8.63
N ASN A 131 -0.57 18.12 -9.11
CA ASN A 131 -0.33 19.56 -8.93
C ASN A 131 1.07 20.01 -9.42
N GLY A 132 1.55 19.48 -10.55
CA GLY A 132 2.85 19.80 -11.13
C GLY A 132 4.05 19.17 -10.40
N LYS A 133 3.82 18.32 -9.42
CA LYS A 133 4.86 17.58 -8.69
C LYS A 133 4.82 16.10 -9.03
N LYS A 134 5.95 15.54 -9.40
CA LYS A 134 6.10 14.10 -9.60
C LYS A 134 6.20 13.40 -8.25
N GLN A 135 5.52 12.28 -8.14
CA GLN A 135 5.54 11.42 -6.97
C GLN A 135 5.63 9.96 -7.44
N PHE A 136 6.48 9.20 -6.78
CA PHE A 136 6.44 7.75 -6.92
C PHE A 136 5.40 7.20 -5.94
N ARG A 137 4.45 6.43 -6.46
CA ARG A 137 3.39 5.80 -5.66
C ARG A 137 3.50 4.28 -5.73
N PHE A 138 3.36 3.64 -4.58
CA PHE A 138 3.46 2.19 -4.46
C PHE A 138 2.33 1.66 -3.58
N MET A 139 1.66 0.61 -4.03
CA MET A 139 0.70 -0.12 -3.22
C MET A 139 1.03 -1.61 -3.14
N LYS A 140 0.80 -2.21 -1.97
CA LYS A 140 0.96 -3.62 -1.70
C LYS A 140 -0.31 -4.18 -1.10
N ALA A 141 -0.93 -5.14 -1.78
CA ALA A 141 -2.15 -5.78 -1.30
C ALA A 141 -1.93 -6.45 0.08
N ILE A 142 -2.97 -6.39 0.92
CA ILE A 142 -3.04 -7.03 2.23
C ILE A 142 -4.03 -8.19 2.12
N PRO A 143 -3.56 -9.45 2.11
CA PRO A 143 -4.46 -10.59 2.11
C PRO A 143 -5.15 -10.74 3.48
N THR A 144 -6.41 -11.14 3.47
CA THR A 144 -7.15 -11.56 4.66
C THR A 144 -6.69 -12.94 5.07
N GLY A 145 -6.17 -13.10 6.28
CA GLY A 145 -5.85 -14.40 6.87
C GLY A 145 -6.89 -14.83 7.89
N GLY A 146 -6.84 -16.08 8.35
CA GLY A 146 -7.83 -16.64 9.29
C GLY A 146 -8.00 -15.81 10.57
N VAL A 147 -6.90 -15.29 11.16
CA VAL A 147 -6.97 -14.42 12.35
C VAL A 147 -7.72 -13.10 12.09
N CYS A 148 -7.73 -12.61 10.85
CA CYS A 148 -8.40 -11.37 10.48
C CYS A 148 -9.93 -11.50 10.56
N LEU A 149 -10.45 -12.72 10.34
CA LEU A 149 -11.89 -13.01 10.28
C LEU A 149 -12.58 -12.83 11.62
N THR A 150 -11.86 -12.90 12.74
CA THR A 150 -12.39 -12.58 14.07
C THR A 150 -13.06 -11.20 14.13
N CYS A 151 -12.48 -10.21 13.42
CA CYS A 151 -12.95 -8.82 13.42
C CYS A 151 -13.40 -8.32 12.04
N HIS A 152 -13.14 -9.08 10.97
CA HIS A 152 -13.40 -8.67 9.58
C HIS A 152 -14.25 -9.70 8.80
N GLY A 153 -14.58 -10.84 9.40
CA GLY A 153 -15.43 -11.86 8.78
C GLY A 153 -16.91 -11.46 8.70
N ASP A 154 -17.71 -12.42 8.32
CA ASP A 154 -19.17 -12.32 8.23
C ASP A 154 -19.89 -12.76 9.52
N ASN A 155 -19.16 -13.37 10.47
CA ASN A 155 -19.68 -13.83 11.74
C ASN A 155 -18.84 -13.29 12.91
N ILE A 156 -19.05 -12.03 13.26
CA ILE A 156 -18.37 -11.34 14.36
C ILE A 156 -19.22 -11.49 15.62
N ALA A 157 -18.61 -11.85 16.77
CA ALA A 157 -19.32 -11.94 18.04
C ALA A 157 -20.04 -10.61 18.38
N PRO A 158 -21.29 -10.62 18.85
CA PRO A 158 -22.10 -9.40 19.03
C PRO A 158 -21.43 -8.32 19.89
N GLU A 159 -20.80 -8.72 21.01
CA GLU A 159 -20.06 -7.81 21.90
C GLU A 159 -18.84 -7.19 21.23
N LEU A 160 -18.15 -7.95 20.37
CA LEU A 160 -17.03 -7.45 19.60
C LEU A 160 -17.49 -6.50 18.50
N GLN A 161 -18.61 -6.81 17.84
CA GLN A 161 -19.22 -5.91 16.86
C GLN A 161 -19.63 -4.59 17.51
N ALA A 162 -20.30 -4.62 18.66
CA ALA A 162 -20.67 -3.42 19.40
C ALA A 162 -19.45 -2.54 19.76
N LYS A 163 -18.33 -3.16 20.15
CA LYS A 163 -17.07 -2.44 20.41
C LYS A 163 -16.47 -1.84 19.16
N ILE A 164 -16.56 -2.54 18.04
CA ILE A 164 -16.10 -2.02 16.73
C ILE A 164 -16.95 -0.81 16.33
N ASP A 165 -18.27 -0.90 16.45
CA ASP A 165 -19.21 0.16 16.09
C ASP A 165 -19.01 1.42 16.94
N GLU A 166 -18.70 1.25 18.25
CA GLU A 166 -18.34 2.36 19.14
C GLU A 166 -17.11 3.12 18.66
N LEU A 167 -16.04 2.41 18.25
CA LEU A 167 -14.77 3.00 17.84
C LEU A 167 -14.76 3.46 16.39
N TYR A 168 -15.60 2.86 15.56
CA TYR A 168 -15.64 3.06 14.11
C TYR A 168 -17.09 3.14 13.61
N PRO A 169 -17.79 4.25 13.86
CA PRO A 169 -19.21 4.39 13.50
C PRO A 169 -19.51 4.25 11.99
N GLN A 170 -18.48 4.34 11.14
CA GLN A 170 -18.59 4.20 9.69
C GLN A 170 -17.89 2.92 9.19
N ASP A 171 -17.78 1.89 10.04
CA ASP A 171 -17.12 0.63 9.65
C ASP A 171 -17.85 -0.06 8.48
N ALA A 172 -17.13 -0.30 7.41
CA ALA A 172 -17.56 -1.10 6.26
C ALA A 172 -16.72 -2.39 6.10
N ALA A 173 -15.77 -2.64 7.02
CA ALA A 173 -14.75 -3.66 6.87
C ALA A 173 -15.16 -5.01 7.45
N THR A 174 -16.32 -5.53 7.05
CA THR A 174 -16.87 -6.83 7.45
C THR A 174 -17.19 -7.69 6.22
N GLY A 175 -17.49 -8.98 6.43
CA GLY A 175 -17.87 -9.90 5.37
C GLY A 175 -16.70 -10.35 4.48
N PHE A 176 -15.46 -10.30 4.99
CA PHE A 176 -14.29 -10.84 4.30
C PHE A 176 -14.17 -12.34 4.51
N LYS A 177 -13.57 -13.01 3.54
CA LYS A 177 -13.18 -14.41 3.56
C LYS A 177 -11.67 -14.54 3.53
N GLU A 178 -11.14 -15.68 3.93
CA GLU A 178 -9.71 -15.94 3.81
C GLU A 178 -9.26 -15.85 2.35
N GLY A 179 -8.16 -15.15 2.11
CA GLY A 179 -7.64 -14.85 0.77
C GLY A 179 -8.25 -13.62 0.10
N ASP A 180 -9.27 -12.98 0.67
CA ASP A 180 -9.77 -11.69 0.16
C ASP A 180 -8.74 -10.58 0.33
N ILE A 181 -8.85 -9.54 -0.49
CA ILE A 181 -8.04 -8.34 -0.36
C ILE A 181 -8.65 -7.46 0.73
N ARG A 182 -8.03 -7.45 1.94
CA ARG A 182 -8.47 -6.60 3.05
C ARG A 182 -8.28 -5.11 2.75
N GLY A 183 -7.35 -4.80 1.87
CA GLY A 183 -6.95 -3.47 1.47
C GLY A 183 -5.52 -3.48 0.96
N ALA A 184 -4.83 -2.36 1.07
CA ALA A 184 -3.43 -2.24 0.69
C ALA A 184 -2.66 -1.31 1.64
N PHE A 185 -1.36 -1.54 1.78
CA PHE A 185 -0.42 -0.49 2.19
C PHE A 185 -0.24 0.46 1.02
N SER A 186 -0.19 1.75 1.31
CA SER A 186 0.04 2.80 0.33
C SER A 186 1.23 3.66 0.74
N ILE A 187 2.11 3.92 -0.22
CA ILE A 187 3.33 4.71 -0.02
C ILE A 187 3.42 5.76 -1.13
N VAL A 188 3.67 7.00 -0.73
CA VAL A 188 3.98 8.11 -1.63
C VAL A 188 5.37 8.65 -1.30
N GLN A 189 6.28 8.58 -2.26
CA GLN A 189 7.62 9.13 -2.15
C GLN A 189 7.71 10.39 -3.00
N PRO A 190 8.18 11.52 -2.47
CA PRO A 190 8.46 12.72 -3.28
C PRO A 190 9.59 12.43 -4.27
N MET A 191 9.54 13.09 -5.43
CA MET A 191 10.56 13.00 -6.48
C MET A 191 11.16 14.36 -6.79
#